data_f1d81f2a9fe0096f80439f78df5439a6
#
_entry.id   f1d81f2a9fe0096f80439f78df5439a6
#
_cell.length_a   1.000
_cell.length_b   1.000
_cell.length_c   1.000
_cell.angle_alpha   90.00
_cell.angle_beta   90.00
_cell.angle_gamma   90.00
#
_symmetry.space_group_name_H-M   'P 1'
#
loop_
_entity.id
_entity.type
_entity.pdbx_description
1 polymer ?
#
loop_
_entity_poly.entity_id
_entity_poly.type
_entity_poly.pdbx_seq_one_letter_code
_entity_poly.pdbx_strand_id
1 'polypeptide(L)'
;ALIFEGMAPLDLFGPIQVFTAAYTPREDDSSRPDTTKPLYKVITVGRDKAPVATGANGAGPVVVAEHGINDDFDFDILLVPGGGGTRALVADPSFIKSLLAACERADVVASVCTGAALLAQTSILDNKAATSNKTAWNWVLSQGEKVEWDVTPRWVDLVDKNTGKGIITSAGVSAGIDMALALVADLDSEQVAENTAAFIEHHRIRSPANDKFAYLASQ
;
A
#
# COMPACT_ATOMS: atom_id res chain seq x y z
N ALA A 1 4.75 -7.49 0.96
CA ALA A 1 3.42 -7.21 0.40
C ALA A 1 2.44 -8.28 0.83
N LEU A 2 1.36 -7.89 1.51
CA LEU A 2 0.31 -8.81 1.96
C LEU A 2 -0.51 -9.29 0.75
N ILE A 3 -0.82 -10.59 0.73
CA ILE A 3 -1.72 -11.19 -0.27
C ILE A 3 -2.85 -11.96 0.41
N PHE A 4 -4.03 -11.91 -0.19
CA PHE A 4 -5.23 -12.63 0.29
C PHE A 4 -6.24 -12.83 -0.83
N GLU A 5 -7.14 -13.77 -0.62
CA GLU A 5 -8.19 -14.11 -1.59
C GLU A 5 -9.07 -12.89 -1.93
N GLY A 6 -9.27 -12.62 -3.21
CA GLY A 6 -10.11 -11.53 -3.69
C GLY A 6 -9.50 -10.13 -3.54
N MET A 7 -8.19 -10.00 -3.28
CA MET A 7 -7.52 -8.70 -3.34
C MET A 7 -7.54 -8.13 -4.76
N ALA A 8 -7.54 -6.81 -4.91
CA ALA A 8 -7.46 -6.15 -6.21
C ALA A 8 -6.02 -6.28 -6.75
N PRO A 9 -5.81 -6.86 -7.95
CA PRO A 9 -4.47 -7.11 -8.46
C PRO A 9 -3.58 -5.85 -8.54
N LEU A 10 -4.12 -4.73 -9.01
CA LEU A 10 -3.32 -3.51 -9.17
C LEU A 10 -2.98 -2.84 -7.82
N ASP A 11 -3.78 -3.06 -6.77
CA ASP A 11 -3.46 -2.58 -5.42
C ASP A 11 -2.15 -3.21 -4.89
N LEU A 12 -1.86 -4.43 -5.35
CA LEU A 12 -0.62 -5.14 -5.06
C LEU A 12 0.47 -4.81 -6.08
N PHE A 13 0.22 -5.13 -7.35
CA PHE A 13 1.25 -5.09 -8.38
C PHE A 13 1.67 -3.68 -8.80
N GLY A 14 0.80 -2.66 -8.63
CA GLY A 14 1.14 -1.27 -8.89
C GLY A 14 2.29 -0.77 -8.00
N PRO A 15 2.13 -0.78 -6.68
CA PRO A 15 3.24 -0.45 -5.76
C PRO A 15 4.45 -1.38 -5.89
N ILE A 16 4.25 -2.68 -6.07
CA ILE A 16 5.36 -3.64 -6.28
C ILE A 16 6.19 -3.22 -7.50
N GLN A 17 5.55 -2.83 -8.60
CA GLN A 17 6.26 -2.38 -9.79
C GLN A 17 7.13 -1.14 -9.48
N VAL A 18 6.64 -0.20 -8.67
CA VAL A 18 7.42 0.96 -8.24
C VAL A 18 8.63 0.52 -7.43
N PHE A 19 8.44 -0.25 -6.36
CA PHE A 19 9.54 -0.67 -5.49
C PHE A 19 10.58 -1.50 -6.24
N THR A 20 10.17 -2.42 -7.10
CA THR A 20 11.10 -3.26 -7.88
C THR A 20 11.81 -2.51 -9.00
N ALA A 21 11.32 -1.34 -9.39
CA ALA A 21 11.93 -0.46 -10.38
C ALA A 21 12.71 0.71 -9.76
N ALA A 22 12.74 0.82 -8.43
CA ALA A 22 13.53 1.83 -7.73
C ALA A 22 14.98 1.36 -7.59
N TYR A 23 15.89 2.08 -8.25
CA TYR A 23 17.31 1.78 -8.30
C TYR A 23 18.15 2.95 -7.80
N THR A 24 19.32 2.65 -7.26
CA THR A 24 20.31 3.68 -6.95
C THR A 24 20.64 4.51 -8.22
N PRO A 25 20.69 5.84 -8.12
CA PRO A 25 21.19 6.66 -9.22
C PRO A 25 22.63 6.30 -9.61
N ARG A 26 22.96 6.42 -10.88
CA ARG A 26 24.33 6.19 -11.35
C ARG A 26 25.28 7.27 -10.81
N GLU A 27 26.51 6.88 -10.54
CA GLU A 27 27.54 7.79 -10.02
C GLU A 27 27.98 8.84 -11.08
N ASP A 28 27.94 8.47 -12.36
CA ASP A 28 28.30 9.32 -13.50
C ASP A 28 27.15 10.21 -14.00
N ASP A 29 25.91 9.83 -13.71
CA ASP A 29 24.70 10.57 -14.11
C ASP A 29 23.52 10.22 -13.19
N SER A 30 23.25 11.10 -12.22
CA SER A 30 22.17 10.88 -11.23
C SER A 30 20.74 10.88 -11.83
N SER A 31 20.58 11.34 -13.06
CA SER A 31 19.30 11.27 -13.77
C SER A 31 19.00 9.87 -14.33
N ARG A 32 19.93 8.94 -14.23
CA ARG A 32 19.81 7.57 -14.75
C ARG A 32 19.93 6.54 -13.63
N PRO A 33 19.05 5.52 -13.63
CA PRO A 33 19.13 4.43 -12.64
C PRO A 33 20.29 3.47 -12.95
N ASP A 34 20.95 2.98 -11.90
CA ASP A 34 21.84 1.81 -11.98
C ASP A 34 21.00 0.55 -11.74
N THR A 35 20.51 -0.07 -12.80
CA THR A 35 19.63 -1.24 -12.72
C THR A 35 20.28 -2.49 -12.10
N THR A 36 21.58 -2.43 -11.78
CA THR A 36 22.26 -3.49 -11.04
C THR A 36 22.17 -3.32 -9.52
N LYS A 37 21.66 -2.16 -9.04
CA LYS A 37 21.59 -1.81 -7.62
C LYS A 37 20.13 -1.49 -7.21
N PRO A 38 19.26 -2.52 -7.07
CA PRO A 38 17.90 -2.31 -6.59
C PRO A 38 17.91 -1.81 -5.14
N LEU A 39 17.03 -0.86 -4.82
CA LEU A 39 16.89 -0.31 -3.46
C LEU A 39 15.97 -1.18 -2.59
N TYR A 40 15.00 -1.85 -3.20
CA TYR A 40 14.02 -2.66 -2.47
C TYR A 40 14.02 -4.11 -2.96
N LYS A 41 13.78 -5.00 -2.01
CA LYS A 41 13.40 -6.40 -2.27
C LYS A 41 11.95 -6.59 -1.83
N VAL A 42 11.08 -7.01 -2.73
CA VAL A 42 9.68 -7.30 -2.43
C VAL A 42 9.52 -8.79 -2.17
N ILE A 43 8.84 -9.12 -1.08
CA ILE A 43 8.40 -10.47 -0.72
C ILE A 43 6.88 -10.48 -0.54
N THR A 44 6.25 -11.60 -0.82
CA THR A 44 4.80 -11.78 -0.64
C THR A 44 4.50 -12.55 0.63
N VAL A 45 3.49 -12.07 1.37
CA VAL A 45 3.09 -12.60 2.68
C VAL A 45 1.60 -12.90 2.67
N GLY A 46 1.20 -14.13 2.95
CA GLY A 46 -0.18 -14.54 3.07
C GLY A 46 -0.58 -14.90 4.49
N ARG A 47 -1.82 -15.30 4.72
CA ARG A 47 -2.21 -15.97 5.97
C ARG A 47 -1.33 -17.18 6.23
N ASP A 48 -1.08 -17.93 5.19
CA ASP A 48 -0.15 -19.05 5.06
C ASP A 48 0.47 -18.99 3.64
N LYS A 49 1.12 -20.06 3.21
CA LYS A 49 1.76 -20.14 1.88
C LYS A 49 0.86 -20.73 0.79
N ALA A 50 -0.43 -20.87 1.05
CA ALA A 50 -1.37 -21.36 0.05
C ALA A 50 -1.53 -20.33 -1.10
N PRO A 51 -1.73 -20.81 -2.34
CA PRO A 51 -2.04 -19.93 -3.45
C PRO A 51 -3.38 -19.20 -3.23
N VAL A 52 -3.43 -17.91 -3.55
CA VAL A 52 -4.64 -17.09 -3.46
C VAL A 52 -5.05 -16.55 -4.83
N ALA A 53 -6.34 -16.60 -5.14
CA ALA A 53 -6.88 -16.03 -6.36
C ALA A 53 -7.19 -14.54 -6.15
N THR A 54 -6.71 -13.69 -7.03
CA THR A 54 -6.93 -12.24 -6.97
C THR A 54 -8.18 -11.81 -7.73
N GLY A 55 -8.59 -10.56 -7.56
CA GLY A 55 -9.73 -9.98 -8.25
C GLY A 55 -11.08 -10.43 -7.68
N ALA A 56 -12.15 -9.80 -8.17
CA ALA A 56 -13.50 -10.14 -7.75
C ALA A 56 -13.83 -11.58 -8.14
N ASN A 57 -14.31 -12.37 -7.17
CA ASN A 57 -14.65 -13.77 -7.35
C ASN A 57 -13.51 -14.64 -7.95
N GLY A 58 -12.26 -14.29 -7.67
CA GLY A 58 -11.10 -15.05 -8.17
C GLY A 58 -10.83 -14.89 -9.67
N ALA A 59 -11.33 -13.81 -10.29
CA ALA A 59 -11.18 -13.59 -11.73
C ALA A 59 -9.76 -13.15 -12.16
N GLY A 60 -8.89 -12.83 -11.21
CA GLY A 60 -7.50 -12.40 -11.46
C GLY A 60 -6.49 -13.56 -11.38
N PRO A 61 -5.20 -13.25 -11.55
CA PRO A 61 -4.14 -14.25 -11.44
C PRO A 61 -4.05 -14.84 -10.03
N VAL A 62 -3.58 -16.08 -9.96
CA VAL A 62 -3.23 -16.74 -8.70
C VAL A 62 -1.84 -16.29 -8.27
N VAL A 63 -1.69 -15.92 -7.00
CA VAL A 63 -0.43 -15.51 -6.39
C VAL A 63 -0.10 -16.41 -5.20
N VAL A 64 1.18 -16.70 -5.01
CA VAL A 64 1.67 -17.56 -3.91
C VAL A 64 2.48 -16.69 -2.95
N ALA A 65 2.26 -16.87 -1.65
CA ALA A 65 3.05 -16.23 -0.62
C ALA A 65 4.39 -16.93 -0.39
N GLU A 66 5.46 -16.15 -0.23
CA GLU A 66 6.76 -16.65 0.19
C GLU A 66 6.78 -16.98 1.69
N HIS A 67 6.04 -16.18 2.48
CA HIS A 67 5.93 -16.33 3.94
C HIS A 67 4.47 -16.30 4.40
N GLY A 68 4.20 -16.97 5.53
CA GLY A 68 2.99 -16.73 6.31
C GLY A 68 3.13 -15.45 7.14
N ILE A 69 2.03 -14.79 7.43
CA ILE A 69 2.03 -13.51 8.18
C ILE A 69 2.62 -13.66 9.61
N ASN A 70 2.59 -14.86 10.16
CA ASN A 70 3.13 -15.18 11.49
C ASN A 70 4.53 -15.80 11.43
N ASP A 71 5.15 -15.94 10.25
CA ASP A 71 6.51 -16.44 10.12
C ASP A 71 7.50 -15.39 10.68
N ASP A 72 8.63 -15.87 11.17
CA ASP A 72 9.70 -15.01 11.67
C ASP A 72 10.64 -14.62 10.52
N PHE A 73 10.55 -13.36 10.09
CA PHE A 73 11.41 -12.74 9.08
C PHE A 73 11.36 -11.20 9.23
N ASP A 74 12.40 -10.53 8.81
CA ASP A 74 12.51 -9.07 8.86
C ASP A 74 11.94 -8.41 7.61
N PHE A 75 11.31 -7.25 7.79
CA PHE A 75 10.84 -6.38 6.73
C PHE A 75 10.66 -4.96 7.26
N ASP A 76 10.88 -3.97 6.40
CA ASP A 76 10.78 -2.56 6.76
C ASP A 76 9.41 -1.97 6.40
N ILE A 77 8.82 -2.40 5.27
CA ILE A 77 7.57 -1.87 4.74
C ILE A 77 6.52 -2.99 4.65
N LEU A 78 5.35 -2.78 5.26
CA LEU A 78 4.18 -3.62 5.08
C LEU A 78 3.20 -2.95 4.11
N LEU A 79 3.04 -3.52 2.91
CA LEU A 79 2.03 -3.08 1.94
C LEU A 79 0.75 -3.91 2.11
N VAL A 80 -0.38 -3.25 2.36
CA VAL A 80 -1.71 -3.85 2.55
C VAL A 80 -2.64 -3.44 1.40
N PRO A 81 -2.86 -4.30 0.41
CA PRO A 81 -3.78 -4.04 -0.69
C PRO A 81 -5.25 -4.08 -0.23
N GLY A 82 -6.14 -3.54 -1.05
CA GLY A 82 -7.57 -3.69 -0.87
C GLY A 82 -8.18 -4.74 -1.80
N GLY A 83 -9.45 -4.61 -2.10
CA GLY A 83 -10.23 -5.51 -2.92
C GLY A 83 -11.43 -6.11 -2.19
N GLY A 84 -12.22 -6.91 -2.89
CA GLY A 84 -13.44 -7.53 -2.35
C GLY A 84 -13.19 -8.40 -1.12
N GLY A 85 -12.05 -9.07 -1.07
CA GLY A 85 -11.67 -9.97 0.03
C GLY A 85 -11.55 -9.28 1.41
N THR A 86 -11.33 -7.96 1.44
CA THR A 86 -11.28 -7.21 2.70
C THR A 86 -12.55 -7.35 3.53
N ARG A 87 -13.74 -7.58 2.88
CA ARG A 87 -15.03 -7.73 3.58
C ARG A 87 -15.05 -8.96 4.49
N ALA A 88 -14.45 -10.05 4.07
CA ALA A 88 -14.34 -11.26 4.90
C ALA A 88 -13.26 -11.09 5.98
N LEU A 89 -12.15 -10.45 5.65
CA LEU A 89 -11.02 -10.31 6.57
C LEU A 89 -11.27 -9.35 7.73
N VAL A 90 -12.03 -8.26 7.55
CA VAL A 90 -12.40 -7.37 8.67
C VAL A 90 -13.25 -8.09 9.74
N ALA A 91 -13.95 -9.15 9.37
CA ALA A 91 -14.75 -9.97 10.26
C ALA A 91 -13.98 -11.16 10.87
N ASP A 92 -12.67 -11.27 10.63
CA ASP A 92 -11.83 -12.35 11.14
C ASP A 92 -10.86 -11.83 12.23
N PRO A 93 -11.20 -11.97 13.52
CA PRO A 93 -10.36 -11.46 14.60
C PRO A 93 -8.96 -12.08 14.64
N SER A 94 -8.81 -13.33 14.18
CA SER A 94 -7.52 -14.00 14.18
C SER A 94 -6.58 -13.39 13.14
N PHE A 95 -7.11 -13.06 11.95
CA PHE A 95 -6.38 -12.38 10.91
C PHE A 95 -6.02 -10.94 11.33
N ILE A 96 -6.98 -10.19 11.89
CA ILE A 96 -6.72 -8.82 12.37
C ILE A 96 -5.65 -8.78 13.45
N LYS A 97 -5.63 -9.78 14.37
CA LYS A 97 -4.57 -9.89 15.37
C LYS A 97 -3.18 -10.14 14.72
N SER A 98 -3.10 -11.02 13.74
CA SER A 98 -1.85 -11.27 13.01
C SER A 98 -1.41 -10.06 12.19
N LEU A 99 -2.37 -9.34 11.58
CA LEU A 99 -2.08 -8.11 10.85
C LEU A 99 -1.56 -7.01 11.79
N LEU A 100 -2.16 -6.83 12.97
CA LEU A 100 -1.66 -5.88 13.98
C LEU A 100 -0.20 -6.20 14.34
N ALA A 101 0.11 -7.46 14.67
CA ALA A 101 1.48 -7.86 14.98
C ALA A 101 2.46 -7.61 13.82
N ALA A 102 2.02 -7.77 12.56
CA ALA A 102 2.83 -7.42 11.41
C ALA A 102 3.00 -5.89 11.26
N CYS A 103 1.97 -5.10 11.52
CA CYS A 103 2.06 -3.63 11.52
C CYS A 103 3.05 -3.11 12.59
N GLU A 104 3.07 -3.71 13.77
CA GLU A 104 3.97 -3.32 14.86
C GLU A 104 5.45 -3.62 14.57
N ARG A 105 5.73 -4.57 13.67
CA ARG A 105 7.09 -4.92 13.22
C ARG A 105 7.60 -4.04 12.08
N ALA A 106 6.70 -3.45 11.30
CA ALA A 106 7.05 -2.62 10.15
C ALA A 106 7.50 -1.22 10.57
N ASP A 107 8.49 -0.66 9.91
CA ASP A 107 8.83 0.76 10.02
C ASP A 107 7.77 1.61 9.30
N VAL A 108 7.32 1.16 8.12
CA VAL A 108 6.23 1.82 7.38
C VAL A 108 5.10 0.85 7.11
N VAL A 109 3.87 1.28 7.41
CA VAL A 109 2.65 0.58 7.01
C VAL A 109 1.98 1.36 5.88
N ALA A 110 1.90 0.77 4.71
CA ALA A 110 1.27 1.34 3.52
C ALA A 110 -0.01 0.60 3.17
N SER A 111 -1.08 1.32 2.84
CA SER A 111 -2.31 0.68 2.35
C SER A 111 -2.82 1.28 1.05
N VAL A 112 -3.44 0.46 0.22
CA VAL A 112 -4.11 0.86 -1.01
C VAL A 112 -5.59 0.52 -0.93
N CYS A 113 -6.44 1.44 -1.40
CA CYS A 113 -7.86 1.17 -1.58
C CYS A 113 -8.52 0.77 -0.24
N THR A 114 -9.30 -0.31 -0.22
CA THR A 114 -9.95 -0.83 0.99
C THR A 114 -8.99 -1.54 1.96
N GLY A 115 -7.70 -1.58 1.68
CA GLY A 115 -6.68 -2.02 2.65
C GLY A 115 -6.67 -1.19 3.92
N ALA A 116 -7.00 0.11 3.84
CA ALA A 116 -7.16 0.98 4.99
C ALA A 116 -8.26 0.52 5.97
N ALA A 117 -9.30 -0.18 5.49
CA ALA A 117 -10.32 -0.77 6.36
C ALA A 117 -9.76 -1.91 7.23
N LEU A 118 -8.83 -2.71 6.70
CA LEU A 118 -8.12 -3.73 7.50
C LEU A 118 -7.26 -3.06 8.57
N LEU A 119 -6.55 -1.99 8.23
CA LEU A 119 -5.75 -1.22 9.19
C LEU A 119 -6.62 -0.55 10.26
N ALA A 120 -7.80 -0.05 9.92
CA ALA A 120 -8.75 0.52 10.87
C ALA A 120 -9.19 -0.51 11.93
N GLN A 121 -9.42 -1.76 11.54
CA GLN A 121 -9.77 -2.84 12.46
C GLN A 121 -8.63 -3.23 13.42
N THR A 122 -7.37 -2.90 13.10
CA THR A 122 -6.23 -3.07 14.01
C THR A 122 -6.08 -1.92 15.01
N SER A 123 -6.88 -0.85 14.89
CA SER A 123 -6.81 0.40 15.67
C SER A 123 -5.52 1.24 15.45
N ILE A 124 -4.61 0.87 14.56
CA ILE A 124 -3.40 1.68 14.30
C ILE A 124 -3.72 3.02 13.63
N LEU A 125 -4.91 3.17 13.04
CA LEU A 125 -5.41 4.41 12.44
C LEU A 125 -6.24 5.27 13.42
N ASP A 126 -6.52 4.81 14.63
CA ASP A 126 -7.32 5.57 15.60
C ASP A 126 -6.72 6.98 15.83
N ASN A 127 -7.57 8.01 15.71
CA ASN A 127 -7.22 9.44 15.83
C ASN A 127 -6.10 9.89 14.84
N LYS A 128 -6.05 9.26 13.69
CA LYS A 128 -5.13 9.64 12.60
C LYS A 128 -5.90 9.93 11.32
N ALA A 129 -5.40 10.88 10.54
CA ALA A 129 -5.90 11.13 9.19
C ALA A 129 -5.63 9.92 8.29
N ALA A 130 -6.61 9.54 7.49
CA ALA A 130 -6.47 8.46 6.51
C ALA A 130 -7.42 8.66 5.33
N THR A 131 -7.08 8.06 4.20
CA THR A 131 -7.97 7.98 3.04
C THR A 131 -8.10 6.54 2.55
N SER A 132 -9.05 6.32 1.66
CA SER A 132 -9.34 4.99 1.13
C SER A 132 -10.03 5.07 -0.24
N ASN A 133 -10.48 3.94 -0.74
CA ASN A 133 -11.25 3.84 -1.99
C ASN A 133 -12.55 4.63 -1.92
N LYS A 134 -12.78 5.49 -2.92
CA LYS A 134 -13.93 6.42 -2.94
C LYS A 134 -15.25 5.71 -3.26
N THR A 135 -15.23 4.66 -4.09
CA THR A 135 -16.45 3.90 -4.41
C THR A 135 -16.92 2.99 -3.26
N ALA A 136 -16.03 2.65 -2.32
CA ALA A 136 -16.35 1.87 -1.14
C ALA A 136 -16.42 2.73 0.14
N TRP A 137 -16.52 4.07 0.00
CA TRP A 137 -16.31 5.04 1.06
C TRP A 137 -17.19 4.78 2.29
N ASN A 138 -18.51 4.69 2.10
CA ASN A 138 -19.45 4.47 3.18
C ASN A 138 -19.17 3.18 3.97
N TRP A 139 -18.76 2.12 3.28
CA TRP A 139 -18.37 0.87 3.93
C TRP A 139 -17.07 1.04 4.72
N VAL A 140 -16.08 1.75 4.17
CA VAL A 140 -14.80 1.99 4.86
C VAL A 140 -15.00 2.80 6.13
N LEU A 141 -15.82 3.86 6.11
CA LEU A 141 -16.15 4.65 7.29
C LEU A 141 -16.69 3.79 8.43
N SER A 142 -17.53 2.78 8.12
CA SER A 142 -18.07 1.87 9.10
C SER A 142 -17.06 0.91 9.74
N GLN A 143 -15.83 0.84 9.19
CA GLN A 143 -14.76 -0.03 9.70
C GLN A 143 -13.85 0.66 10.72
N GLY A 144 -13.95 1.98 10.91
CA GLY A 144 -13.10 2.70 11.84
C GLY A 144 -13.71 4.04 12.24
N GLU A 145 -14.57 4.04 13.28
CA GLU A 145 -15.28 5.25 13.76
C GLU A 145 -14.32 6.30 14.36
N LYS A 146 -13.13 5.88 14.82
CA LYS A 146 -12.13 6.77 15.42
C LYS A 146 -11.09 7.27 14.42
N VAL A 147 -11.16 6.86 13.18
CA VAL A 147 -10.25 7.30 12.13
C VAL A 147 -10.71 8.64 11.58
N GLU A 148 -9.78 9.57 11.40
CA GLU A 148 -10.06 10.88 10.79
C GLU A 148 -10.07 10.72 9.27
N TRP A 149 -11.14 10.15 8.72
CA TRP A 149 -11.27 9.88 7.31
C TRP A 149 -11.38 11.15 6.47
N ASP A 150 -10.47 11.32 5.51
CA ASP A 150 -10.49 12.40 4.53
C ASP A 150 -10.72 11.86 3.11
N VAL A 151 -11.81 12.27 2.49
CA VAL A 151 -12.22 11.89 1.14
C VAL A 151 -11.42 12.62 0.05
N THR A 152 -10.84 13.77 0.40
CA THR A 152 -10.26 14.70 -0.56
C THR A 152 -8.93 14.23 -1.16
N PRO A 153 -7.95 13.74 -0.35
CA PRO A 153 -6.64 13.43 -0.89
C PRO A 153 -6.61 12.11 -1.65
N ARG A 154 -5.64 12.03 -2.57
CA ARG A 154 -5.30 10.83 -3.29
C ARG A 154 -4.53 9.83 -2.42
N TRP A 155 -3.70 10.34 -1.50
CA TRP A 155 -3.11 9.60 -0.38
C TRP A 155 -2.92 10.52 0.82
N VAL A 156 -2.87 9.94 2.01
CA VAL A 156 -2.51 10.61 3.26
C VAL A 156 -1.20 10.00 3.73
N ASP A 157 -0.22 10.85 3.95
CA ASP A 157 1.12 10.47 4.34
C ASP A 157 1.41 10.96 5.76
N LEU A 158 1.65 10.05 6.68
CA LEU A 158 2.03 10.27 8.06
C LEU A 158 3.40 9.65 8.38
N VAL A 159 4.25 9.47 7.37
CA VAL A 159 5.63 9.01 7.55
C VAL A 159 6.50 10.17 8.03
N ASP A 160 7.16 9.97 9.16
CA ASP A 160 8.14 10.94 9.66
C ASP A 160 9.44 10.81 8.85
N LYS A 161 9.75 11.86 8.10
CA LYS A 161 10.91 11.90 7.19
C LYS A 161 12.27 11.81 7.91
N ASN A 162 12.32 12.10 9.22
CA ASN A 162 13.56 11.99 9.98
C ASN A 162 13.83 10.56 10.45
N THR A 163 12.78 9.80 10.73
CA THR A 163 12.89 8.42 11.24
C THR A 163 12.60 7.38 10.17
N GLY A 164 11.94 7.77 9.06
CA GLY A 164 11.45 6.85 8.04
C GLY A 164 10.32 5.94 8.51
N LYS A 165 9.63 6.29 9.62
CA LYS A 165 8.58 5.44 10.23
C LYS A 165 7.22 6.11 10.17
N GLY A 166 6.18 5.31 9.96
CA GLY A 166 4.82 5.82 9.98
C GLY A 166 3.83 5.04 9.15
N ILE A 167 2.76 5.71 8.78
CA ILE A 167 1.64 5.10 8.04
C ILE A 167 1.34 5.96 6.82
N ILE A 168 1.11 5.32 5.68
CA ILE A 168 0.63 5.99 4.47
C ILE A 168 -0.57 5.23 3.91
N THR A 169 -1.66 5.95 3.61
CA THR A 169 -2.88 5.35 3.08
C THR A 169 -3.25 5.99 1.74
N SER A 170 -3.63 5.21 0.74
CA SER A 170 -4.02 5.74 -0.56
C SER A 170 -5.46 5.41 -0.95
N ALA A 171 -5.99 6.23 -1.84
CA ALA A 171 -7.27 6.04 -2.51
C ALA A 171 -7.30 4.78 -3.38
N GLY A 172 -8.31 4.66 -4.23
CA GLY A 172 -8.56 3.44 -5.01
C GLY A 172 -7.54 3.17 -6.10
N VAL A 173 -7.18 1.95 -6.18
CA VAL A 173 -6.47 1.15 -7.19
C VAL A 173 -5.19 1.82 -7.73
N SER A 174 -5.29 2.67 -8.76
CA SER A 174 -4.12 3.32 -9.37
C SER A 174 -3.43 4.36 -8.47
N ALA A 175 -4.10 4.85 -7.41
CA ALA A 175 -3.50 5.77 -6.44
C ALA A 175 -2.32 5.14 -5.69
N GLY A 176 -2.31 3.82 -5.55
CA GLY A 176 -1.21 3.08 -4.93
C GLY A 176 0.13 3.26 -5.65
N ILE A 177 0.13 3.51 -6.96
CA ILE A 177 1.35 3.77 -7.73
C ILE A 177 1.95 5.13 -7.33
N ASP A 178 1.12 6.18 -7.29
CA ASP A 178 1.57 7.53 -6.90
C ASP A 178 1.98 7.58 -5.42
N MET A 179 1.26 6.88 -4.55
CA MET A 179 1.60 6.71 -3.14
C MET A 179 2.96 6.01 -2.96
N ALA A 180 3.23 4.94 -3.70
CA ALA A 180 4.52 4.25 -3.63
C ALA A 180 5.66 5.14 -4.13
N LEU A 181 5.44 5.92 -5.20
CA LEU A 181 6.42 6.91 -5.67
C LEU A 181 6.65 8.05 -4.65
N ALA A 182 5.60 8.47 -3.92
CA ALA A 182 5.75 9.43 -2.82
C ALA A 182 6.59 8.83 -1.69
N LEU A 183 6.33 7.58 -1.32
CA LEU A 183 7.09 6.89 -0.28
C LEU A 183 8.57 6.70 -0.68
N VAL A 184 8.86 6.35 -1.93
CA VAL A 184 10.24 6.30 -2.45
C VAL A 184 10.91 7.67 -2.39
N ALA A 185 10.17 8.76 -2.68
CA ALA A 185 10.73 10.11 -2.56
C ALA A 185 11.09 10.47 -1.12
N ASP A 186 10.31 10.03 -0.16
CA ASP A 186 10.51 10.33 1.26
C ASP A 186 11.59 9.44 1.91
N LEU A 187 11.69 8.17 1.53
CA LEU A 187 12.66 7.23 2.10
C LEU A 187 14.05 7.34 1.43
N ASP A 188 14.09 7.61 0.13
CA ASP A 188 15.34 7.66 -0.63
C ASP A 188 15.62 9.09 -1.14
N SER A 189 14.95 9.51 -2.19
CA SER A 189 15.00 10.88 -2.68
C SER A 189 13.98 11.14 -3.80
N GLU A 190 13.65 12.42 -4.02
CA GLU A 190 12.83 12.86 -5.14
C GLU A 190 13.43 12.42 -6.50
N GLN A 191 14.78 12.43 -6.64
CA GLN A 191 15.45 11.99 -7.87
C GLN A 191 15.23 10.50 -8.14
N VAL A 192 15.29 9.64 -7.11
CA VAL A 192 14.99 8.21 -7.25
C VAL A 192 13.55 8.01 -7.69
N ALA A 193 12.60 8.71 -7.07
CA ALA A 193 11.20 8.61 -7.44
C ALA A 193 10.92 9.07 -8.88
N GLU A 194 11.55 10.15 -9.34
CA GLU A 194 11.45 10.62 -10.73
C GLU A 194 12.07 9.61 -11.73
N ASN A 195 13.25 9.09 -11.41
CA ASN A 195 13.89 8.06 -12.23
C ASN A 195 13.02 6.81 -12.33
N THR A 196 12.41 6.41 -11.20
CA THR A 196 11.51 5.25 -11.14
C THR A 196 10.25 5.48 -11.98
N ALA A 197 9.60 6.65 -11.84
CA ALA A 197 8.43 7.00 -12.63
C ALA A 197 8.74 7.01 -14.14
N ALA A 198 9.88 7.59 -14.55
CA ALA A 198 10.33 7.61 -15.93
C ALA A 198 10.66 6.18 -16.44
N PHE A 199 11.27 5.33 -15.61
CA PHE A 199 11.64 3.97 -15.98
C PHE A 199 10.41 3.09 -16.26
N ILE A 200 9.32 3.29 -15.47
CA ILE A 200 8.05 2.58 -15.68
C ILE A 200 7.09 3.33 -16.61
N GLU A 201 7.51 4.43 -17.24
CA GLU A 201 6.71 5.29 -18.12
C GLU A 201 5.39 5.78 -17.47
N HIS A 202 5.43 6.07 -16.14
CA HIS A 202 4.26 6.55 -15.39
C HIS A 202 4.26 8.07 -15.28
N HIS A 203 3.11 8.70 -15.60
CA HIS A 203 2.90 10.12 -15.35
C HIS A 203 2.57 10.35 -13.86
N ARG A 204 3.61 10.63 -13.07
CA ARG A 204 3.54 10.77 -11.62
C ARG A 204 2.68 11.96 -11.18
N ILE A 205 1.73 11.73 -10.30
CA ILE A 205 1.04 12.77 -9.55
C ILE A 205 1.87 13.04 -8.30
N ARG A 206 2.39 14.28 -8.15
CA ARG A 206 3.29 14.65 -7.03
C ARG A 206 2.55 15.16 -5.81
N SER A 207 1.36 15.72 -5.99
CA SER A 207 0.57 16.26 -4.88
C SER A 207 -0.57 15.33 -4.51
N PRO A 208 -0.73 14.96 -3.23
CA PRO A 208 -1.88 14.17 -2.80
C PRO A 208 -3.18 14.94 -2.82
N ALA A 209 -3.14 16.28 -2.83
CA ALA A 209 -4.32 17.12 -2.74
C ALA A 209 -5.27 16.93 -3.93
N ASN A 210 -6.56 16.91 -3.63
CA ASN A 210 -7.63 16.93 -4.63
C ASN A 210 -7.65 15.71 -5.56
N ASP A 211 -7.91 14.52 -5.00
CA ASP A 211 -8.18 13.34 -5.83
C ASP A 211 -9.40 13.62 -6.73
N LYS A 212 -9.18 13.59 -8.04
CA LYS A 212 -10.24 13.82 -9.04
C LYS A 212 -11.41 12.83 -8.94
N PHE A 213 -11.28 11.77 -8.17
CA PHE A 213 -12.31 10.77 -7.93
C PHE A 213 -13.04 10.96 -6.58
N ALA A 214 -12.73 12.02 -5.80
CA ALA A 214 -13.36 12.28 -4.51
C ALA A 214 -14.91 12.32 -4.58
N TYR A 215 -15.47 12.79 -5.71
CA TYR A 215 -16.92 12.86 -5.95
C TYR A 215 -17.61 11.49 -5.92
N LEU A 216 -16.92 10.40 -6.12
CA LEU A 216 -17.50 9.04 -6.09
C LEU A 216 -17.94 8.62 -4.68
N ALA A 217 -17.40 9.25 -3.64
CA ALA A 217 -17.77 8.96 -2.26
C ALA A 217 -19.18 9.45 -1.86
N SER A 218 -19.79 10.30 -2.69
CA SER A 218 -21.15 10.82 -2.49
C SER A 218 -22.21 10.08 -3.31
N GLN A 219 -21.84 9.05 -4.05
CA GLN A 219 -22.72 8.19 -4.83
C GLN A 219 -23.07 6.92 -4.03
#